data_33e6499677ddcc0e808dbfd6d60350cc
#
_entry.id   33e6499677ddcc0e808dbfd6d60350cc
#
_cell.length_a   1.000
_cell.length_b   1.000
_cell.length_c   1.000
_cell.angle_alpha   90.00
_cell.angle_beta   90.00
_cell.angle_gamma   90.00
#
_symmetry.space_group_name_H-M   'P 1'
#
loop_
_entity.id
_entity.type
_entity.pdbx_description
1 polymer ?
#
loop_
_entity_poly.entity_id
_entity_poly.type
_entity_poly.pdbx_seq_one_letter_code
_entity_poly.pdbx_strand_id
1 'polypeptide(L)' 'MTFELYFQINDNEPELQSAFDTKAEAEKYMQRLIDSRSRIKSWYIRKIQRDGYWLYDYGAHNAFYMIKEAENDTKI' A
#
# COMPACT_ATOMS: atom_id res chain seq x y z
N MET A 1 2.50 -16.15 -5.13
CA MET A 1 2.72 -14.71 -5.29
C MET A 1 1.94 -13.96 -4.23
N THR A 2 2.60 -13.06 -3.55
CA THR A 2 2.00 -12.34 -2.42
C THR A 2 2.13 -10.86 -2.68
N PHE A 3 1.11 -10.12 -2.27
CA PHE A 3 1.13 -8.66 -2.38
C PHE A 3 1.19 -8.09 -0.97
N GLU A 4 2.27 -7.42 -0.65
CA GLU A 4 2.51 -6.86 0.67
C GLU A 4 2.15 -5.38 0.68
N LEU A 5 1.32 -5.00 1.65
CA LEU A 5 0.91 -3.61 1.81
C LEU A 5 1.75 -2.95 2.89
N TYR A 6 2.36 -1.83 2.54
CA TYR A 6 3.19 -1.06 3.45
C TYR A 6 2.62 0.34 3.63
N PHE A 7 2.89 0.92 4.78
CA PHE A 7 2.57 2.30 5.06
C PHE A 7 3.86 3.03 5.40
N GLN A 8 4.07 4.17 4.75
CA GLN A 8 5.24 5.01 5.01
C GLN A 8 4.80 6.41 5.38
N ILE A 9 5.34 6.93 6.46
CA ILE A 9 5.06 8.29 6.89
C ILE A 9 6.39 9.02 7.04
N ASN A 10 6.46 10.24 6.51
CA ASN A 10 7.68 11.06 6.46
C ASN A 10 8.79 10.28 5.75
N ASP A 11 9.98 10.33 6.26
CA ASP A 11 11.12 9.61 5.70
C ASP A 11 11.40 8.31 6.44
N ASN A 12 10.46 7.86 7.24
CA ASN A 12 10.62 6.62 7.98
C ASN A 12 10.56 5.43 7.04
N GLU A 13 11.06 4.30 7.50
CA GLU A 13 11.00 3.08 6.70
C GLU A 13 9.56 2.61 6.56
N PRO A 14 9.20 2.05 5.39
CA PRO A 14 7.86 1.50 5.21
C PRO A 14 7.58 0.40 6.21
N GLU A 15 6.36 0.43 6.73
CA GLU A 15 5.91 -0.51 7.76
C GLU A 15 4.90 -1.47 7.16
N LEU A 16 5.15 -2.75 7.28
CA LEU A 16 4.26 -3.76 6.73
C LEU A 16 2.94 -3.76 7.48
N GLN A 17 1.85 -3.63 6.75
CA GLN A 17 0.50 -3.65 7.31
C GLN A 17 -0.11 -5.03 7.22
N SER A 18 -0.02 -5.66 6.06
CA SER A 18 -0.53 -7.01 5.86
C SER A 18 -0.07 -7.53 4.51
N ALA A 19 -0.35 -8.79 4.25
CA ALA A 19 -0.04 -9.42 2.97
C ALA A 19 -1.28 -10.12 2.43
N PHE A 20 -1.42 -10.17 1.13
CA PHE A 20 -2.62 -10.65 0.47
C PHE A 20 -2.26 -11.53 -0.72
N ASP A 21 -3.20 -12.35 -1.14
CA ASP A 21 -3.01 -13.21 -2.29
C ASP A 21 -3.17 -12.46 -3.61
N THR A 22 -3.94 -11.37 -3.61
CA THR A 22 -4.15 -10.59 -4.81
C THR A 22 -3.94 -9.11 -4.54
N LYS A 23 -3.59 -8.39 -5.59
CA LYS A 23 -3.43 -6.95 -5.51
C LYS A 23 -4.76 -6.26 -5.18
N ALA A 24 -5.85 -6.79 -5.72
CA ALA A 24 -7.17 -6.21 -5.47
C ALA A 24 -7.53 -6.27 -3.99
N GLU A 25 -7.19 -7.36 -3.32
CA GLU A 25 -7.43 -7.47 -1.88
C GLU A 25 -6.57 -6.49 -1.09
N ALA A 26 -5.34 -6.32 -1.51
CA ALA A 26 -4.45 -5.35 -0.86
C ALA A 26 -4.99 -3.93 -1.01
N GLU A 27 -5.45 -3.57 -2.20
CA GLU A 27 -6.03 -2.25 -2.45
C GLU A 27 -7.30 -2.03 -1.63
N LYS A 28 -8.11 -3.06 -1.50
CA LYS A 28 -9.34 -2.97 -0.73
C LYS A 28 -9.05 -2.73 0.75
N TYR A 29 -8.08 -3.43 1.28
CA TYR A 29 -7.68 -3.25 2.67
C TYR A 29 -7.08 -1.86 2.89
N MET A 30 -6.25 -1.41 1.94
CA MET A 30 -5.69 -0.06 1.97
C MET A 30 -6.80 1.00 2.01
N GLN A 31 -7.84 0.83 1.19
CA GLN A 31 -8.95 1.77 1.17
C GLN A 31 -9.66 1.82 2.53
N ARG A 32 -9.79 0.69 3.18
CA ARG A 32 -10.38 0.64 4.52
C ARG A 32 -9.53 1.40 5.53
N LEU A 33 -8.22 1.26 5.44
CA LEU A 33 -7.32 1.98 6.34
C LEU A 33 -7.41 3.49 6.11
N ILE A 34 -7.46 3.90 4.86
CA ILE A 34 -7.60 5.31 4.52
C ILE A 34 -8.91 5.85 5.08
N ASP A 35 -9.99 5.14 4.86
CA ASP A 35 -11.32 5.58 5.31
C ASP A 35 -11.42 5.66 6.83
N SER A 36 -10.76 4.76 7.54
CA SER A 36 -10.87 4.71 9.00
C SER A 36 -9.91 5.65 9.71
N ARG A 37 -8.76 5.94 9.11
CA ARG A 37 -7.72 6.74 9.77
C ARG A 37 -7.64 8.17 9.27
N SER A 38 -8.10 8.41 8.06
CA SER A 38 -8.01 9.73 7.47
C SER A 38 -9.28 10.53 7.76
N ARG A 39 -9.12 11.76 8.20
CA ARG A 39 -10.25 12.66 8.40
C ARG A 39 -10.71 13.26 7.08
N ILE A 40 -9.88 13.14 6.06
CA ILE A 40 -10.17 13.70 4.76
C ILE A 40 -10.53 12.55 3.84
N LYS A 41 -11.70 12.64 3.21
CA LYS A 41 -12.07 11.64 2.23
C LYS A 41 -11.19 11.79 1.03
N SER A 42 -10.54 10.70 0.67
CA SER A 42 -9.72 10.68 -0.51
C SER A 42 -10.60 10.48 -1.72
N TRP A 43 -10.86 11.55 -2.42
CA TRP A 43 -11.64 11.48 -3.64
C TRP A 43 -10.85 10.84 -4.76
N TYR A 44 -9.55 10.92 -4.67
CA TYR A 44 -8.69 10.46 -5.73
C TYR A 44 -7.39 9.93 -5.14
N ILE A 45 -7.12 8.70 -5.45
CA ILE A 45 -5.86 8.08 -5.04
C ILE A 45 -4.97 7.99 -6.26
N ARG A 46 -3.86 8.67 -6.20
CA ARG A 46 -2.91 8.65 -7.29
C ARG A 46 -2.04 7.41 -7.19
N LYS A 47 -2.12 6.58 -8.20
CA LYS A 47 -1.34 5.36 -8.25
C LYS A 47 -0.14 5.57 -9.16
N ILE A 48 1.04 5.34 -8.63
CA ILE A 48 2.28 5.49 -9.37
C ILE A 48 2.98 4.13 -9.40
N GLN A 49 3.21 3.61 -10.58
CA GLN A 49 3.92 2.35 -10.70
C GLN A 49 5.42 2.61 -10.65
N ARG A 50 6.09 1.90 -9.76
CA ARG A 50 7.54 1.93 -9.64
C ARG A 50 8.09 0.54 -9.90
N ASP A 51 9.41 0.46 -9.93
CA ASP A 51 10.09 -0.80 -10.15
C ASP A 51 9.84 -1.73 -8.96
N GLY A 52 9.03 -2.73 -9.18
CA GLY A 52 8.73 -3.73 -8.16
C GLY A 52 7.65 -3.39 -7.17
N TYR A 53 7.03 -2.23 -7.27
CA TYR A 53 5.93 -1.88 -6.36
C TYR A 53 5.05 -0.78 -6.94
N TRP A 54 3.88 -0.56 -6.28
CA TRP A 54 2.99 0.55 -6.62
C TRP A 54 2.92 1.48 -5.43
N LEU A 55 3.06 2.78 -5.69
CA LEU A 55 2.97 3.81 -4.67
C LEU A 55 1.60 4.48 -4.77
N TYR A 56 0.93 4.61 -3.63
CA TYR A 56 -0.41 5.19 -3.57
C TYR A 56 -0.39 6.47 -2.76
N ASP A 57 -0.64 7.58 -3.44
CA ASP A 57 -0.73 8.90 -2.82
C ASP A 57 -2.20 9.22 -2.64
N TYR A 58 -2.66 9.19 -1.40
CA TYR A 58 -4.06 9.42 -1.09
C TYR A 58 -4.35 10.83 -0.59
N GLY A 59 -3.39 11.74 -0.76
CA GLY A 59 -3.58 13.13 -0.42
C GLY A 59 -3.13 13.54 0.98
N ALA A 60 -2.67 12.59 1.76
CA ALA A 60 -2.13 12.92 3.08
C ALA A 60 -0.73 13.52 2.92
N HIS A 61 -0.44 14.49 3.76
CA HIS A 61 0.87 15.13 3.72
C HIS A 61 1.93 14.19 4.26
N ASN A 62 2.91 13.87 3.44
CA ASN A 62 4.05 13.02 3.81
C ASN A 62 3.68 11.58 4.19
N ALA A 63 2.55 11.10 3.73
CA ALA A 63 2.17 9.71 4.00
C ALA A 63 1.73 9.02 2.72
N PHE A 64 2.15 7.78 2.57
CA PHE A 64 1.88 6.99 1.36
C PHE A 64 1.64 5.54 1.72
N TYR A 65 0.87 4.86 0.88
CA TYR A 65 0.79 3.40 0.94
C TYR A 65 1.55 2.82 -0.24
N MET A 66 2.09 1.63 -0.05
CA MET A 66 2.79 0.92 -1.11
C MET A 66 2.35 -0.53 -1.14
N ILE A 67 2.16 -1.07 -2.34
CA ILE A 67 1.90 -2.48 -2.50
C ILE A 67 3.07 -3.06 -3.29
N LYS A 68 3.74 -4.02 -2.66
CA LYS A 68 4.89 -4.66 -3.25
C LYS A 68 4.55 -6.10 -3.58
N GLU A 69 4.85 -6.50 -4.80
CA GLU A 69 4.67 -7.89 -5.19
C GLU A 69 5.87 -8.69 -4.72
N ALA A 70 5.61 -9.68 -3.90
CA ALA A 70 6.67 -10.54 -3.40
C ALA A 70 6.45 -11.93 -3.95
N GLU A 71 7.51 -12.54 -4.46
CA GLU A 71 7.44 -13.92 -4.87
C GLU A 71 7.43 -14.77 -3.62
N ASN A 72 6.38 -15.50 -3.49
CA ASN A 72 6.30 -16.44 -2.40
C ASN A 72 7.06 -17.67 -2.81
N ASP A 73 8.29 -17.47 -3.05
CA ASP A 73 9.11 -18.48 -3.58
C ASP A 73 9.76 -19.23 -2.51
N THR A 74 9.25 -20.26 -2.28
CA THR A 74 9.90 -21.02 -1.38
C THR A 74 10.93 -21.77 -2.05
N LYS A 75 11.41 -21.64 -2.80
CA LYS A 75 12.21 -22.40 -3.32
C LYS A 75 12.78 -23.29 -2.72
N ILE A 76 12.42 -23.83 -2.53
CA ILE A 76 12.87 -24.71 -1.93
C ILE A 76 13.83 -25.10 -2.16
#